data_de12411a16f4115fa5c116271faede28
#
_entry.id   de12411a16f4115fa5c116271faede28
#
_cell.length_a   1.000
_cell.length_b   1.000
_cell.length_c   1.000
_cell.angle_alpha   90.00
_cell.angle_beta   90.00
_cell.angle_gamma   90.00
#
_symmetry.space_group_name_H-M   'P 1'
#
loop_
_entity.id
_entity.type
_entity.pdbx_description
1 polymer ?
#
loop_
_entity_poly.entity_id
_entity_poly.type
_entity_poly.pdbx_seq_one_letter_code
_entity_poly.pdbx_strand_id
1 'polypeptide(L)'
;PLDSPDYMNAFKAAKAQGAFIFWNHPGWDAQQPEETKWWDVHTQLYDGGYMQGIEVANGSSYFPEAQQWCLDKKLTMIGNSDIHQPIQTDIDFSKGEHRTMTLVFAKERSTEGIREALNNRRTAVFVTRAISPPRERKRES
;
A
#
# COMPACT_ATOMS: atom_id res chain seq x y z
N PRO A 1 -15.16 -1.84 -3.70
CA PRO A 1 -15.16 -2.54 -4.96
C PRO A 1 -15.03 -1.55 -6.11
N LEU A 2 -13.89 -1.62 -6.79
CA LEU A 2 -13.62 -0.82 -8.00
C LEU A 2 -14.44 -1.30 -9.22
N ASP A 3 -15.21 -2.36 -9.07
CA ASP A 3 -16.10 -2.93 -10.08
C ASP A 3 -17.45 -2.20 -10.18
N SER A 4 -17.67 -1.18 -9.35
CA SER A 4 -18.87 -0.34 -9.44
C SER A 4 -18.66 0.70 -10.54
N PRO A 5 -19.63 0.90 -11.46
CA PRO A 5 -19.60 2.02 -12.41
C PRO A 5 -19.50 3.39 -11.72
N ASP A 6 -19.77 3.41 -10.41
CA ASP A 6 -19.72 4.62 -9.56
C ASP A 6 -18.47 4.69 -8.66
N TYR A 7 -17.38 4.00 -8.99
CA TYR A 7 -16.17 4.03 -8.15
C TYR A 7 -15.67 5.45 -7.82
N MET A 8 -15.82 6.39 -8.76
CA MET A 8 -15.47 7.80 -8.54
C MET A 8 -16.32 8.47 -7.46
N ASN A 9 -17.58 8.06 -7.29
CA ASN A 9 -18.41 8.57 -6.20
C ASN A 9 -17.91 8.09 -4.84
N ALA A 10 -17.40 6.85 -4.75
CA ALA A 10 -16.77 6.36 -3.53
C ALA A 10 -15.50 7.15 -3.17
N PHE A 11 -14.64 7.46 -4.16
CA PHE A 11 -13.45 8.29 -3.93
C PHE A 11 -13.81 9.73 -3.51
N LYS A 12 -14.80 10.33 -4.17
CA LYS A 12 -15.33 11.66 -3.79
C LYS A 12 -15.85 11.67 -2.36
N ALA A 13 -16.64 10.66 -1.98
CA ALA A 13 -17.19 10.54 -0.64
C ALA A 13 -16.07 10.33 0.42
N ALA A 14 -15.09 9.51 0.13
CA ALA A 14 -13.95 9.31 1.00
C ALA A 14 -13.13 10.60 1.18
N LYS A 15 -12.84 11.30 0.09
CA LYS A 15 -12.13 12.59 0.12
C LYS A 15 -12.90 13.65 0.90
N ALA A 16 -14.23 13.73 0.73
CA ALA A 16 -15.07 14.67 1.46
C ALA A 16 -15.06 14.44 2.98
N GLN A 17 -14.81 13.20 3.42
CA GLN A 17 -14.63 12.83 4.83
C GLN A 17 -13.18 13.03 5.32
N GLY A 18 -12.28 13.52 4.49
CA GLY A 18 -10.87 13.68 4.81
C GLY A 18 -10.12 12.35 4.97
N ALA A 19 -10.57 11.28 4.30
CA ALA A 19 -9.91 9.99 4.33
C ALA A 19 -8.52 10.05 3.69
N PHE A 20 -7.57 9.31 4.25
CA PHE A 20 -6.32 8.98 3.59
C PHE A 20 -6.55 7.78 2.67
N ILE A 21 -6.40 7.98 1.37
CA ILE A 21 -6.71 6.97 0.36
C ILE A 21 -5.40 6.47 -0.23
N PHE A 22 -5.23 5.15 -0.30
CA PHE A 22 -4.05 4.54 -0.89
C PHE A 22 -4.40 3.31 -1.73
N TRP A 23 -3.53 2.98 -2.68
CA TRP A 23 -3.65 1.83 -3.55
C TRP A 23 -3.05 0.59 -2.90
N ASN A 24 -3.86 -0.47 -2.73
CA ASN A 24 -3.46 -1.75 -2.13
C ASN A 24 -2.83 -2.69 -3.16
N HIS A 25 -1.87 -3.50 -2.72
CA HIS A 25 -1.25 -4.63 -3.43
C HIS A 25 -1.16 -4.45 -4.97
N PRO A 26 -0.45 -3.39 -5.45
CA PRO A 26 -0.43 -3.03 -6.87
C PRO A 26 0.15 -4.11 -7.78
N GLY A 27 0.93 -5.03 -7.25
CA GLY A 27 1.50 -6.16 -7.99
C GLY A 27 0.82 -7.50 -7.73
N TRP A 28 -0.44 -7.50 -7.26
CA TRP A 28 -1.16 -8.75 -7.04
C TRP A 28 -1.51 -9.43 -8.37
N ASP A 29 -0.99 -10.64 -8.56
CA ASP A 29 -1.10 -11.43 -9.82
C ASP A 29 -2.55 -11.62 -10.30
N ALA A 30 -3.53 -11.70 -9.37
CA ALA A 30 -4.94 -11.82 -9.75
C ALA A 30 -5.51 -10.57 -10.43
N GLN A 31 -4.92 -9.39 -10.18
CA GLN A 31 -5.33 -8.13 -10.81
C GLN A 31 -4.38 -7.70 -11.92
N GLN A 32 -3.09 -8.04 -11.80
CA GLN A 32 -2.05 -7.68 -12.76
C GLN A 32 -1.16 -8.91 -13.09
N PRO A 33 -1.68 -9.89 -13.84
CA PRO A 33 -0.99 -11.17 -14.06
C PRO A 33 0.27 -11.07 -14.90
N GLU A 34 0.38 -10.07 -15.77
CA GLU A 34 1.51 -9.91 -16.68
C GLU A 34 2.62 -9.06 -16.07
N GLU A 35 2.29 -7.84 -15.63
CA GLU A 35 3.24 -6.92 -15.02
C GLU A 35 2.53 -5.90 -14.15
N THR A 36 3.22 -5.37 -13.15
CA THR A 36 2.73 -4.28 -12.32
C THR A 36 2.79 -2.97 -13.09
N LYS A 37 1.65 -2.40 -13.43
CA LYS A 37 1.52 -1.21 -14.27
C LYS A 37 0.81 -0.06 -13.58
N TRP A 38 1.23 1.14 -13.94
CA TRP A 38 0.47 2.36 -13.67
C TRP A 38 -0.49 2.62 -14.83
N TRP A 39 -1.79 2.41 -14.59
CA TRP A 39 -2.86 2.59 -15.58
C TRP A 39 -3.38 4.02 -15.63
N ASP A 40 -4.11 4.39 -16.68
CA ASP A 40 -4.74 5.71 -16.81
C ASP A 40 -5.67 6.04 -15.65
N VAL A 41 -6.37 5.06 -15.10
CA VAL A 41 -7.21 5.23 -13.91
C VAL A 41 -6.39 5.71 -12.69
N HIS A 42 -5.16 5.23 -12.53
CA HIS A 42 -4.28 5.67 -11.44
C HIS A 42 -3.82 7.11 -11.65
N THR A 43 -3.55 7.51 -12.91
CA THR A 43 -3.27 8.91 -13.26
C THR A 43 -4.46 9.80 -12.91
N GLN A 44 -5.66 9.39 -13.30
CA GLN A 44 -6.90 10.12 -12.99
C GLN A 44 -7.11 10.29 -11.48
N LEU A 45 -6.90 9.23 -10.69
CA LEU A 45 -7.02 9.27 -9.24
C LEU A 45 -5.93 10.14 -8.59
N TYR A 46 -4.71 10.05 -9.07
CA TYR A 46 -3.59 10.84 -8.59
C TYR A 46 -3.82 12.34 -8.87
N ASP A 47 -4.11 12.71 -10.12
CA ASP A 47 -4.33 14.09 -10.55
C ASP A 47 -5.55 14.71 -9.85
N GLY A 48 -6.58 13.91 -9.60
CA GLY A 48 -7.76 14.30 -8.84
C GLY A 48 -7.53 14.44 -7.33
N GLY A 49 -6.35 14.08 -6.83
CA GLY A 49 -6.02 14.09 -5.41
C GLY A 49 -6.82 13.04 -4.61
N TYR A 50 -7.09 11.89 -5.22
CA TYR A 50 -7.76 10.75 -4.61
C TYR A 50 -6.79 9.63 -4.24
N MET A 51 -5.49 9.83 -4.41
CA MET A 51 -4.45 8.87 -4.06
C MET A 51 -3.34 9.60 -3.31
N GLN A 52 -3.18 9.30 -2.02
CA GLN A 52 -2.16 9.88 -1.16
C GLN A 52 -1.00 8.91 -0.88
N GLY A 53 -1.21 7.63 -1.11
CA GLY A 53 -0.19 6.60 -0.85
C GLY A 53 -0.35 5.38 -1.73
N ILE A 54 0.64 4.50 -1.67
CA ILE A 54 0.61 3.18 -2.32
C ILE A 54 1.22 2.17 -1.35
N GLU A 55 0.68 0.97 -1.34
CA GLU A 55 1.24 -0.16 -0.64
C GLU A 55 2.47 -0.67 -1.38
N VAL A 56 3.63 -0.56 -0.74
CA VAL A 56 4.91 -1.01 -1.31
C VAL A 56 5.32 -2.40 -0.82
N ALA A 57 4.68 -2.87 0.25
CA ALA A 57 4.83 -4.22 0.76
C ALA A 57 3.53 -4.74 1.37
N ASN A 58 3.19 -6.01 1.06
CA ASN A 58 2.00 -6.69 1.55
C ASN A 58 2.39 -8.10 1.99
N GLY A 59 2.22 -8.43 3.27
CA GLY A 59 2.70 -9.68 3.82
C GLY A 59 4.21 -9.87 3.58
N SER A 60 4.57 -10.86 2.80
CA SER A 60 5.96 -11.13 2.36
C SER A 60 6.28 -10.59 0.96
N SER A 61 5.31 -9.97 0.29
CA SER A 61 5.47 -9.43 -1.05
C SER A 61 6.00 -8.00 -1.00
N TYR A 62 6.88 -7.68 -1.96
CA TYR A 62 7.40 -6.32 -2.16
C TYR A 62 7.18 -5.89 -3.60
N PHE A 63 6.76 -4.64 -3.78
CA PHE A 63 6.42 -4.04 -5.06
C PHE A 63 7.39 -2.90 -5.40
N PRO A 64 8.52 -3.19 -6.07
CA PRO A 64 9.54 -2.18 -6.38
C PRO A 64 9.02 -1.05 -7.27
N GLU A 65 8.11 -1.34 -8.21
CA GLU A 65 7.46 -0.36 -9.06
C GLU A 65 6.64 0.64 -8.22
N ALA A 66 5.89 0.13 -7.24
CA ALA A 66 5.12 0.96 -6.32
C ALA A 66 6.00 1.86 -5.47
N GLN A 67 7.14 1.36 -5.00
CA GLN A 67 8.12 2.18 -4.29
C GLN A 67 8.66 3.30 -5.18
N GLN A 68 8.99 2.99 -6.45
CA GLN A 68 9.48 3.99 -7.38
C GLN A 68 8.42 5.06 -7.65
N TRP A 69 7.15 4.66 -7.84
CA TRP A 69 6.05 5.62 -8.01
C TRP A 69 5.86 6.52 -6.78
N CYS A 70 6.03 5.96 -5.57
CA CYS A 70 5.97 6.77 -4.36
C CYS A 70 7.06 7.84 -4.33
N LEU A 71 8.28 7.51 -4.75
CA LEU A 71 9.41 8.45 -4.82
C LEU A 71 9.14 9.54 -5.87
N ASP A 72 8.78 9.14 -7.09
CA ASP A 72 8.61 10.04 -8.23
C ASP A 72 7.41 10.99 -8.03
N LYS A 73 6.31 10.47 -7.50
CA LYS A 73 5.04 11.20 -7.35
C LYS A 73 4.83 11.77 -5.95
N LYS A 74 5.79 11.61 -5.04
CA LYS A 74 5.71 12.08 -3.65
C LYS A 74 4.48 11.51 -2.91
N LEU A 75 4.21 10.22 -3.09
CA LEU A 75 3.16 9.48 -2.39
C LEU A 75 3.71 8.82 -1.13
N THR A 76 2.82 8.53 -0.19
CA THR A 76 3.18 7.88 1.07
C THR A 76 3.35 6.39 0.85
N MET A 77 4.46 5.83 1.35
CA MET A 77 4.72 4.40 1.34
C MET A 77 3.96 3.72 2.48
N ILE A 78 3.19 2.68 2.15
CA ILE A 78 2.39 1.89 3.08
C ILE A 78 2.88 0.44 3.04
N GLY A 79 2.93 -0.20 4.20
CA GLY A 79 3.15 -1.64 4.33
C GLY A 79 2.06 -2.25 5.20
N ASN A 80 1.47 -3.35 4.74
CA ASN A 80 0.39 -4.05 5.44
C ASN A 80 0.70 -5.54 5.59
N SER A 81 0.06 -6.16 6.58
CA SER A 81 0.26 -7.57 6.88
C SER A 81 -0.55 -8.52 6.01
N ASP A 82 -1.68 -8.04 5.49
CA ASP A 82 -2.69 -8.84 4.78
C ASP A 82 -3.21 -10.05 5.58
N ILE A 83 -3.25 -9.92 6.89
CA ILE A 83 -3.65 -11.01 7.78
C ILE A 83 -5.17 -11.19 7.75
N HIS A 84 -5.60 -12.42 7.44
CA HIS A 84 -7.00 -12.83 7.33
C HIS A 84 -7.46 -13.75 8.47
N GLN A 85 -6.53 -14.20 9.33
CA GLN A 85 -6.76 -15.06 10.48
C GLN A 85 -6.27 -14.36 11.76
N PRO A 86 -6.58 -14.88 12.96
CA PRO A 86 -5.96 -14.39 14.19
C PRO A 86 -4.42 -14.34 14.04
N ILE A 87 -3.82 -13.22 14.40
CA ILE A 87 -2.39 -12.96 14.10
C ILE A 87 -1.46 -14.04 14.63
N GLN A 88 -1.81 -14.70 15.75
CA GLN A 88 -1.02 -15.77 16.36
C GLN A 88 -0.97 -17.04 15.50
N THR A 89 -1.84 -17.17 14.50
CA THR A 89 -1.81 -18.30 13.56
C THR A 89 -0.64 -18.19 12.59
N ASP A 90 -0.28 -16.96 12.22
CA ASP A 90 0.69 -16.70 11.17
C ASP A 90 2.04 -16.16 11.70
N ILE A 91 2.05 -15.64 12.94
CA ILE A 91 3.18 -14.95 13.55
C ILE A 91 3.51 -15.56 14.92
N ASP A 92 4.72 -16.08 15.06
CA ASP A 92 5.25 -16.55 16.34
C ASP A 92 6.04 -15.43 17.05
N PHE A 93 5.35 -14.66 17.87
CA PHE A 93 5.97 -13.58 18.64
C PHE A 93 7.05 -14.05 19.61
N SER A 94 7.00 -15.33 20.06
CA SER A 94 8.04 -15.88 20.96
C SER A 94 9.39 -16.05 20.28
N LYS A 95 9.40 -16.13 18.94
CA LYS A 95 10.60 -16.15 18.11
C LYS A 95 11.03 -14.77 17.61
N GLY A 96 10.38 -13.71 18.09
CA GLY A 96 10.65 -12.35 17.63
C GLY A 96 10.10 -12.06 16.24
N GLU A 97 9.20 -12.89 15.73
CA GLU A 97 8.54 -12.62 14.47
C GLU A 97 7.57 -11.44 14.61
N HIS A 98 7.38 -10.70 13.54
CA HIS A 98 6.42 -9.60 13.48
C HIS A 98 5.77 -9.54 12.09
N ARG A 99 4.63 -8.92 11.99
CA ARG A 99 3.97 -8.69 10.70
C ARG A 99 4.62 -7.54 9.93
N THR A 100 4.45 -7.52 8.62
CA THR A 100 4.70 -6.32 7.82
C THR A 100 3.76 -5.22 8.27
N MET A 101 4.30 -4.02 8.49
CA MET A 101 3.55 -2.89 9.03
C MET A 101 4.11 -1.55 8.55
N THR A 102 3.26 -0.54 8.59
CA THR A 102 3.67 0.86 8.43
C THR A 102 4.05 1.44 9.80
N LEU A 103 5.28 1.93 9.91
CA LEU A 103 5.71 2.76 11.04
C LEU A 103 5.39 4.21 10.70
N VAL A 104 4.66 4.88 11.58
CA VAL A 104 4.22 6.27 11.39
C VAL A 104 4.95 7.18 12.36
N PHE A 105 5.69 8.16 11.83
CA PHE A 105 6.44 9.14 12.62
C PHE A 105 5.56 10.36 12.92
N ALA A 106 4.61 10.18 13.83
CA ALA A 106 3.69 11.23 14.26
C ALA A 106 4.35 12.14 15.32
N LYS A 107 4.02 13.43 15.30
CA LYS A 107 4.49 14.40 16.32
C LYS A 107 3.79 14.21 17.65
N GLU A 108 2.57 13.66 17.61
CA GLU A 108 1.77 13.34 18.79
C GLU A 108 0.97 12.06 18.57
N ARG A 109 0.61 11.40 19.66
CA ARG A 109 -0.17 10.16 19.63
C ARG A 109 -1.67 10.48 19.61
N SER A 110 -2.13 11.02 18.47
CA SER A 110 -3.54 11.38 18.23
C SER A 110 -3.94 10.98 16.81
N THR A 111 -5.23 10.97 16.53
CA THR A 111 -5.77 10.74 15.18
C THR A 111 -5.25 11.80 14.21
N GLU A 112 -5.23 13.04 14.66
CA GLU A 112 -4.75 14.21 13.91
C GLU A 112 -3.25 14.09 13.62
N GLY A 113 -2.45 13.71 14.62
CA GLY A 113 -1.02 13.50 14.50
C GLY A 113 -0.67 12.39 13.51
N ILE A 114 -1.41 11.28 13.55
CA ILE A 114 -1.25 10.18 12.58
C ILE A 114 -1.64 10.64 11.18
N ARG A 115 -2.79 11.29 11.02
CA ARG A 115 -3.26 11.80 9.72
C ARG A 115 -2.25 12.78 9.12
N GLU A 116 -1.74 13.70 9.94
CA GLU A 116 -0.73 14.68 9.54
C GLU A 116 0.56 13.97 9.08
N ALA A 117 1.02 12.97 9.80
CA ALA A 117 2.21 12.20 9.44
C ALA A 117 2.03 11.43 8.13
N LEU A 118 0.90 10.77 7.93
CA LEU A 118 0.57 10.07 6.69
C LEU A 118 0.57 11.04 5.50
N ASN A 119 -0.12 12.17 5.60
CA ASN A 119 -0.20 13.15 4.52
C ASN A 119 1.16 13.82 4.21
N ASN A 120 2.08 13.84 5.16
CA ASN A 120 3.44 14.37 5.01
C ASN A 120 4.49 13.29 4.73
N ARG A 121 4.09 12.07 4.39
CA ARG A 121 4.97 10.96 4.01
C ARG A 121 5.99 10.59 5.11
N ARG A 122 5.64 10.81 6.37
CA ARG A 122 6.46 10.42 7.50
C ARG A 122 6.14 8.99 7.91
N THR A 123 6.49 8.06 7.02
CA THR A 123 6.32 6.62 7.21
C THR A 123 7.58 5.87 6.88
N ALA A 124 7.72 4.67 7.44
CA ALA A 124 8.64 3.65 6.98
C ALA A 124 7.91 2.31 6.96
N VAL A 125 8.26 1.47 6.01
CA VAL A 125 7.70 0.12 5.90
C VAL A 125 8.64 -0.85 6.60
N PHE A 126 8.11 -1.60 7.56
CA PHE A 126 8.83 -2.60 8.31
C PHE A 126 8.34 -3.99 7.91
N VAL A 127 9.21 -4.78 7.26
CA VAL A 127 8.87 -6.07 6.65
C VAL A 127 9.33 -7.20 7.56
N THR A 128 8.49 -8.23 7.73
CA THR A 128 8.67 -9.32 8.69
C THR A 128 9.77 -10.33 8.33
N ARG A 129 10.12 -10.50 7.05
CA ARG A 129 11.11 -11.48 6.57
C ARG A 129 11.93 -10.88 5.44
N ALA A 130 13.06 -11.55 5.12
CA ALA A 130 13.75 -11.25 3.88
C ALA A 130 12.74 -11.27 2.72
N ILE A 131 12.65 -10.14 2.04
CA ILE A 131 11.76 -9.94 0.90
C ILE A 131 12.06 -11.05 -0.10
N SER A 132 11.05 -11.84 -0.46
CA SER A 132 11.19 -12.74 -1.60
C SER A 132 11.47 -11.87 -2.82
N PRO A 133 12.56 -12.15 -3.58
CA PRO A 133 12.81 -11.41 -4.81
C PRO A 133 11.56 -11.54 -5.71
N PRO A 134 11.28 -10.53 -6.54
CA PRO A 134 10.25 -10.64 -7.56
C PRO A 134 10.42 -11.97 -8.29
N ARG A 135 9.34 -12.72 -8.47
CA ARG A 135 9.41 -13.97 -9.24
C ARG A 135 9.99 -13.63 -10.60
N GLU A 136 11.12 -14.26 -10.96
CA GLU A 136 11.63 -14.20 -12.32
C GLU A 136 10.51 -14.71 -13.25
N ARG A 137 9.90 -13.81 -13.97
CA ARG A 137 8.89 -14.17 -14.96
C ARG A 137 9.62 -14.92 -16.07
N LYS A 138 9.22 -16.16 -16.29
CA LYS A 138 9.71 -16.94 -17.43
C LYS A 138 9.36 -16.12 -18.67
N ARG A 139 10.38 -15.63 -19.37
CA ARG A 139 10.24 -15.17 -20.75
C ARG A 139 9.94 -16.42 -21.54
N GLU A 140 8.70 -16.60 -21.95
CA GLU A 140 8.37 -17.59 -22.96
C GLU A 140 9.07 -17.16 -24.23
N SER A 141 9.96 -18.04 -24.70
CA SER A 141 10.71 -17.92 -25.96
C SER A 141 9.82 -18.25 -27.14
#